data_1c0d4dccc4eab267bfebcd36b713832d
#
_entry.id   1c0d4dccc4eab267bfebcd36b713832d
#
_cell.length_a   1.000
_cell.length_b   1.000
_cell.length_c   1.000
_cell.angle_alpha   90.00
_cell.angle_beta   90.00
_cell.angle_gamma   90.00
#
_symmetry.space_group_name_H-M   'P 1'
#
loop_
_entity.id
_entity.type
_entity.pdbx_description
1 polymer ?
#
loop_
_entity_poly.entity_id
_entity_poly.type
_entity_poly.pdbx_seq_one_letter_code
_entity_poly.pdbx_strand_id
1 'polypeptide(L)'
;MQLYDTGLPNAHFCAYKGVGPNAVVNNTTCRRADGEKEVPMEALASQQPRALYILLGTNVLTTDSDYTSFLTYYRLMLDMISQALPNTKIYVQSITPVRPEVNKKSPGLYKERLCEINDALSAIALEKGCTFLNLWEALADENGDLIEEYAQPDGYHLLPAGYDAWVDYLCTHT
;
A
#
# COMPACT_ATOMS: atom_id res chain seq x y z
N MET A 1 9.36 4.40 6.69
CA MET A 1 7.94 4.83 6.72
C MET A 1 7.61 5.16 8.17
N GLN A 2 7.22 6.37 8.46
CA GLN A 2 7.03 6.87 9.83
C GLN A 2 5.62 7.41 9.99
N LEU A 3 4.62 6.56 9.78
CA LEU A 3 3.25 6.86 10.23
C LEU A 3 3.12 6.81 11.77
N TYR A 4 4.20 6.42 12.46
CA TYR A 4 4.21 6.22 13.92
C TYR A 4 3.90 7.47 14.73
N ASP A 5 4.20 8.66 14.19
CA ASP A 5 4.04 9.93 14.87
C ASP A 5 2.82 10.75 14.39
N THR A 6 1.96 10.17 13.55
CA THR A 6 0.90 10.89 12.84
C THR A 6 -0.47 10.89 13.52
N GLY A 7 -0.54 10.66 14.81
CA GLY A 7 -1.81 10.81 15.53
C GLY A 7 -2.77 9.61 15.44
N LEU A 8 -2.28 8.43 15.08
CA LEU A 8 -3.05 7.17 15.08
C LEU A 8 -2.64 6.30 16.29
N PRO A 9 -3.01 6.64 17.51
CA PRO A 9 -2.48 6.03 18.75
C PRO A 9 -2.85 4.56 18.92
N ASN A 10 -3.87 4.08 18.20
CA ASN A 10 -4.35 2.69 18.26
C ASN A 10 -3.95 1.86 17.02
N ALA A 11 -3.12 2.40 16.14
CA ALA A 11 -2.68 1.70 14.95
C ALA A 11 -1.45 0.83 15.25
N HIS A 12 -1.49 -0.42 14.78
CA HIS A 12 -0.34 -1.32 14.72
C HIS A 12 0.21 -1.35 13.31
N PHE A 13 1.51 -1.17 13.15
CA PHE A 13 2.16 -1.07 11.85
C PHE A 13 2.94 -2.35 11.52
N CYS A 14 2.44 -3.09 10.53
CA CYS A 14 3.15 -4.21 9.91
C CYS A 14 3.88 -3.69 8.65
N ALA A 15 5.00 -2.99 8.85
CA ALA A 15 5.76 -2.37 7.78
C ALA A 15 7.05 -3.15 7.51
N TYR A 16 7.21 -3.62 6.27
CA TYR A 16 8.32 -4.48 5.87
C TYR A 16 9.08 -3.86 4.69
N LYS A 17 10.40 -4.04 4.67
CA LYS A 17 11.23 -3.56 3.58
C LYS A 17 11.10 -4.47 2.36
N GLY A 18 10.74 -3.90 1.20
CA GLY A 18 10.77 -4.60 -0.09
C GLY A 18 9.70 -5.68 -0.26
N VAL A 19 8.61 -5.63 0.52
CA VAL A 19 7.56 -6.64 0.49
C VAL A 19 6.52 -6.35 -0.58
N GLY A 20 6.09 -7.41 -1.26
CA GLY A 20 4.94 -7.45 -2.14
C GLY A 20 3.94 -8.52 -1.71
N PRO A 21 2.77 -8.63 -2.38
CA PRO A 21 1.72 -9.58 -2.01
C PRO A 21 2.18 -11.06 -2.10
N ASN A 22 3.12 -11.38 -3.00
CA ASN A 22 3.72 -12.71 -3.11
C ASN A 22 4.43 -13.16 -1.83
N ALA A 23 5.10 -12.25 -1.13
CA ALA A 23 5.77 -12.57 0.13
C ALA A 23 4.76 -12.94 1.22
N VAL A 24 3.62 -12.26 1.26
CA VAL A 24 2.52 -12.55 2.19
C VAL A 24 1.94 -13.93 1.89
N VAL A 25 1.59 -14.20 0.63
CA VAL A 25 1.01 -15.48 0.19
C VAL A 25 1.93 -16.67 0.47
N ASN A 26 3.23 -16.49 0.26
CA ASN A 26 4.22 -17.55 0.45
C ASN A 26 4.71 -17.68 1.92
N ASN A 27 4.10 -16.96 2.86
CA ASN A 27 4.53 -16.92 4.27
C ASN A 27 6.04 -16.64 4.42
N THR A 28 6.55 -15.74 3.58
CA THR A 28 7.97 -15.38 3.61
C THR A 28 8.27 -14.60 4.88
N THR A 29 9.36 -14.96 5.57
CA THR A 29 9.86 -14.18 6.70
C THR A 29 10.36 -12.82 6.21
N CYS A 30 9.73 -11.75 6.65
CA CYS A 30 9.97 -10.38 6.23
C CYS A 30 10.70 -9.59 7.31
N ARG A 31 11.51 -8.61 6.89
CA ARG A 31 12.25 -7.74 7.81
C ARG A 31 11.44 -6.48 8.10
N ARG A 32 11.18 -6.23 9.37
CA ARG A 32 10.51 -5.02 9.89
C ARG A 32 11.45 -3.81 9.86
N ALA A 33 10.88 -2.63 10.07
CA ALA A 33 11.63 -1.38 10.13
C ALA A 33 12.61 -1.32 11.33
N ASP A 34 12.27 -1.98 12.45
CA ASP A 34 13.13 -2.11 13.65
C ASP A 34 14.24 -3.15 13.50
N GLY A 35 14.28 -3.88 12.39
CA GLY A 35 15.30 -4.89 12.07
C GLY A 35 14.90 -6.32 12.44
N GLU A 36 13.86 -6.51 13.23
CA GLU A 36 13.31 -7.81 13.57
C GLU A 36 12.68 -8.49 12.34
N LYS A 37 12.45 -9.80 12.44
CA LYS A 37 11.87 -10.59 11.36
C LYS A 37 10.62 -11.31 11.83
N GLU A 38 9.60 -11.30 11.00
CA GLU A 38 8.36 -12.03 11.25
C GLU A 38 7.70 -12.46 9.94
N VAL A 39 6.73 -13.38 10.02
CA VAL A 39 5.86 -13.75 8.90
C VAL A 39 4.63 -12.85 8.96
N PRO A 40 4.32 -12.06 7.91
CA PRO A 40 3.22 -11.08 7.92
C PRO A 40 1.86 -11.69 8.31
N MET A 41 1.53 -12.88 7.81
CA MET A 41 0.26 -13.54 8.15
C MET A 41 0.18 -13.96 9.61
N GLU A 42 1.28 -14.39 10.22
CA GLU A 42 1.32 -14.73 11.65
C GLU A 42 1.15 -13.48 12.51
N ALA A 43 1.80 -12.38 12.13
CA ALA A 43 1.66 -11.10 12.80
C ALA A 43 0.22 -10.60 12.74
N LEU A 44 -0.44 -10.63 11.58
CA LEU A 44 -1.84 -10.27 11.42
C LEU A 44 -2.77 -11.16 12.25
N ALA A 45 -2.56 -12.47 12.19
CA ALA A 45 -3.36 -13.45 12.94
C ALA A 45 -3.24 -13.25 14.46
N SER A 46 -2.07 -12.85 14.96
CA SER A 46 -1.86 -12.57 16.39
C SER A 46 -2.55 -11.27 16.85
N GLN A 47 -2.66 -10.28 15.99
CA GLN A 47 -3.23 -8.97 16.33
C GLN A 47 -4.77 -8.95 16.26
N GLN A 48 -5.39 -9.78 15.42
CA GLN A 48 -6.85 -9.81 15.22
C GLN A 48 -7.46 -8.40 15.07
N PRO A 49 -7.00 -7.58 14.10
CA PRO A 49 -7.40 -6.19 14.00
C PRO A 49 -8.87 -6.07 13.60
N ARG A 50 -9.56 -5.03 14.07
CA ARG A 50 -10.93 -4.71 13.62
C ARG A 50 -10.96 -4.15 12.20
N ALA A 51 -9.90 -3.45 11.80
CA ALA A 51 -9.72 -2.89 10.46
C ALA A 51 -8.27 -3.08 10.03
N LEU A 52 -8.07 -3.47 8.77
CA LEU A 52 -6.76 -3.67 8.15
C LEU A 52 -6.64 -2.79 6.92
N TYR A 53 -5.63 -1.93 6.89
CA TYR A 53 -5.31 -1.05 5.76
C TYR A 53 -4.09 -1.59 5.03
N ILE A 54 -4.26 -1.95 3.75
CA ILE A 54 -3.20 -2.58 2.94
C ILE A 54 -2.70 -1.59 1.90
N LEU A 55 -1.41 -1.26 1.94
CA LEU A 55 -0.70 -0.52 0.90
C LEU A 55 0.52 -1.32 0.47
N LEU A 56 0.44 -1.96 -0.69
CA LEU A 56 1.52 -2.74 -1.30
C LEU A 56 1.56 -2.49 -2.81
N GLY A 57 2.76 -2.38 -3.37
CA GLY A 57 2.93 -2.26 -4.83
C GLY A 57 4.23 -1.58 -5.22
N THR A 58 4.53 -0.40 -4.71
CA THR A 58 5.69 0.42 -5.10
C THR A 58 7.01 -0.36 -5.11
N ASN A 59 7.23 -1.26 -4.14
CA ASN A 59 8.47 -2.03 -4.04
C ASN A 59 8.66 -3.09 -5.12
N VAL A 60 7.59 -3.58 -5.74
CA VAL A 60 7.62 -4.70 -6.70
C VAL A 60 7.26 -4.30 -8.12
N LEU A 61 6.82 -3.07 -8.32
CA LEU A 61 6.41 -2.51 -9.62
C LEU A 61 7.46 -1.57 -10.23
N THR A 62 8.69 -1.60 -9.74
CA THR A 62 9.78 -0.69 -10.15
C THR A 62 10.24 -0.89 -11.59
N THR A 63 10.00 -2.06 -12.19
CA THR A 63 10.32 -2.36 -13.59
C THR A 63 9.06 -2.27 -14.44
N ASP A 64 9.23 -1.84 -15.70
CA ASP A 64 8.14 -1.80 -16.68
C ASP A 64 7.92 -3.19 -17.30
N SER A 65 7.62 -4.15 -16.44
CA SER A 65 7.30 -5.54 -16.79
C SER A 65 5.81 -5.81 -16.62
N ASP A 66 5.33 -6.93 -17.14
CA ASP A 66 3.96 -7.40 -16.92
C ASP A 66 3.65 -7.50 -15.40
N TYR A 67 2.51 -6.96 -14.99
CA TYR A 67 2.06 -6.95 -13.61
C TYR A 67 0.95 -7.97 -13.30
N THR A 68 0.65 -8.88 -14.23
CA THR A 68 -0.38 -9.91 -14.05
C THR A 68 -0.13 -10.77 -12.81
N SER A 69 1.13 -11.17 -12.59
CA SER A 69 1.53 -11.91 -11.38
C SER A 69 1.28 -11.12 -10.10
N PHE A 70 1.53 -9.81 -10.09
CA PHE A 70 1.25 -8.95 -8.95
C PHE A 70 -0.24 -8.96 -8.60
N LEU A 71 -1.12 -8.79 -9.58
CA LEU A 71 -2.57 -8.82 -9.39
C LEU A 71 -3.07 -10.19 -8.94
N THR A 72 -2.49 -11.27 -9.49
CA THR A 72 -2.80 -12.65 -9.08
C THR A 72 -2.47 -12.87 -7.61
N TYR A 73 -1.27 -12.51 -7.20
CA TYR A 73 -0.88 -12.62 -5.79
C TYR A 73 -1.67 -11.69 -4.87
N TYR A 74 -2.10 -10.53 -5.36
CA TYR A 74 -2.94 -9.62 -4.58
C TYR A 74 -4.32 -10.26 -4.26
N ARG A 75 -4.96 -10.91 -5.26
CA ARG A 75 -6.19 -11.68 -5.04
C ARG A 75 -6.01 -12.81 -4.01
N LEU A 76 -4.97 -13.62 -4.19
CA LEU A 76 -4.65 -14.72 -3.27
C LEU A 76 -4.40 -14.22 -1.84
N MET A 77 -3.68 -13.12 -1.71
CA MET A 77 -3.42 -12.49 -0.41
C MET A 77 -4.71 -12.06 0.28
N LEU A 78 -5.63 -11.39 -0.44
CA LEU A 78 -6.91 -10.98 0.13
C LEU A 78 -7.76 -12.19 0.55
N ASP A 79 -7.77 -13.27 -0.26
CA ASP A 79 -8.47 -14.52 0.11
C ASP A 79 -7.90 -15.11 1.41
N MET A 80 -6.57 -15.20 1.53
CA MET A 80 -5.90 -15.71 2.72
C MET A 80 -6.19 -14.85 3.96
N ILE A 81 -6.12 -13.52 3.82
CA ILE A 81 -6.40 -12.58 4.92
C ILE A 81 -7.86 -12.69 5.34
N SER A 82 -8.80 -12.68 4.41
CA SER A 82 -10.25 -12.79 4.72
C SER A 82 -10.57 -14.12 5.41
N GLN A 83 -9.92 -15.20 5.02
CA GLN A 83 -10.09 -16.50 5.65
C GLN A 83 -9.53 -16.55 7.07
N ALA A 84 -8.36 -15.95 7.30
CA ALA A 84 -7.69 -15.91 8.60
C ALA A 84 -8.34 -14.90 9.57
N LEU A 85 -8.93 -13.83 9.04
CA LEU A 85 -9.47 -12.69 9.79
C LEU A 85 -10.92 -12.37 9.37
N PRO A 86 -11.88 -13.28 9.57
CA PRO A 86 -13.24 -13.16 9.01
C PRO A 86 -14.05 -11.98 9.57
N ASN A 87 -13.64 -11.38 10.68
CA ASN A 87 -14.32 -10.25 11.32
C ASN A 87 -13.57 -8.90 11.08
N THR A 88 -12.51 -8.91 10.29
CA THR A 88 -11.71 -7.71 10.00
C THR A 88 -12.25 -7.00 8.76
N LYS A 89 -12.53 -5.70 8.87
CA LYS A 89 -12.82 -4.86 7.72
C LYS A 89 -11.52 -4.56 6.97
N ILE A 90 -11.47 -4.94 5.69
CA ILE A 90 -10.26 -4.79 4.87
C ILE A 90 -10.41 -3.58 3.94
N TYR A 91 -9.42 -2.70 4.01
CA TYR A 91 -9.26 -1.53 3.15
C TYR A 91 -8.03 -1.72 2.26
N VAL A 92 -8.25 -1.77 0.96
CA VAL A 92 -7.20 -1.78 -0.05
C VAL A 92 -6.92 -0.35 -0.46
N GLN A 93 -5.72 0.12 -0.22
CA GLN A 93 -5.30 1.47 -0.62
C GLN A 93 -4.68 1.43 -2.01
N SER A 94 -4.93 2.46 -2.82
CA SER A 94 -4.26 2.65 -4.10
C SER A 94 -2.74 2.76 -3.89
N ILE A 95 -1.96 2.33 -4.86
CA ILE A 95 -0.55 2.70 -4.94
C ILE A 95 -0.49 4.23 -5.08
N THR A 96 0.36 4.87 -4.31
CA THR A 96 0.47 6.33 -4.26
C THR A 96 0.95 6.93 -5.58
N PRO A 97 0.58 8.18 -5.92
CA PRO A 97 1.20 8.88 -7.02
C PRO A 97 2.71 9.03 -6.79
N VAL A 98 3.45 9.29 -7.85
CA VAL A 98 4.90 9.51 -7.84
C VAL A 98 5.24 10.79 -8.61
N ARG A 99 6.43 11.35 -8.39
CA ARG A 99 6.93 12.46 -9.21
C ARG A 99 7.34 11.95 -10.61
N PRO A 100 7.21 12.76 -11.67
CA PRO A 100 7.50 12.34 -13.06
C PRO A 100 8.92 11.79 -13.27
N GLU A 101 9.91 12.31 -12.53
CA GLU A 101 11.31 11.90 -12.67
C GLU A 101 11.63 10.51 -12.11
N VAL A 102 10.73 9.92 -11.33
CA VAL A 102 10.90 8.58 -10.72
C VAL A 102 11.12 7.51 -11.78
N ASN A 103 10.43 7.61 -12.91
CA ASN A 103 10.53 6.62 -13.99
C ASN A 103 11.95 6.49 -14.58
N LYS A 104 12.82 7.48 -14.41
CA LYS A 104 14.22 7.41 -14.86
C LYS A 104 15.02 6.34 -14.10
N LYS A 105 14.66 6.07 -12.85
CA LYS A 105 15.33 5.07 -11.98
C LYS A 105 14.46 3.83 -11.76
N SER A 106 13.17 4.00 -11.84
CA SER A 106 12.16 2.95 -11.63
C SER A 106 11.16 3.01 -12.78
N PRO A 107 11.51 2.45 -13.96
CA PRO A 107 10.75 2.62 -15.19
C PRO A 107 9.31 2.10 -15.13
N GLY A 108 8.97 1.27 -14.15
CA GLY A 108 7.59 0.82 -13.93
C GLY A 108 6.76 1.75 -13.04
N LEU A 109 7.35 2.80 -12.45
CA LEU A 109 6.64 3.76 -11.61
C LEU A 109 6.38 5.04 -12.40
N TYR A 110 5.30 5.04 -13.20
CA TYR A 110 4.79 6.21 -13.90
C TYR A 110 3.27 6.25 -13.84
N LYS A 111 2.74 7.43 -13.96
CA LYS A 111 1.35 7.77 -13.66
C LYS A 111 0.34 6.85 -14.36
N GLU A 112 0.42 6.75 -15.68
CA GLU A 112 -0.56 6.01 -16.50
C GLU A 112 -0.64 4.55 -16.07
N ARG A 113 0.51 3.90 -15.88
CA ARG A 113 0.58 2.51 -15.45
C ARG A 113 0.08 2.32 -14.01
N LEU A 114 0.41 3.25 -13.11
CA LEU A 114 -0.08 3.19 -11.73
C LEU A 114 -1.60 3.38 -11.67
N CYS A 115 -2.18 4.24 -12.52
CA CYS A 115 -3.63 4.37 -12.66
C CYS A 115 -4.28 3.06 -13.13
N GLU A 116 -3.76 2.41 -14.19
CA GLU A 116 -4.25 1.12 -14.68
C GLU A 116 -4.21 0.04 -13.58
N ILE A 117 -3.12 -0.03 -12.83
CA ILE A 117 -2.97 -0.99 -11.73
C ILE A 117 -3.94 -0.66 -10.59
N ASN A 118 -4.13 0.61 -10.25
CA ASN A 118 -5.08 1.03 -9.23
C ASN A 118 -6.53 0.74 -9.62
N ASP A 119 -6.89 0.90 -10.88
CA ASP A 119 -8.21 0.49 -11.40
C ASP A 119 -8.41 -1.03 -11.23
N ALA A 120 -7.39 -1.82 -11.56
CA ALA A 120 -7.43 -3.26 -11.34
C ALA A 120 -7.50 -3.63 -9.85
N LEU A 121 -6.80 -2.93 -8.96
CA LEU A 121 -6.88 -3.13 -7.51
C LEU A 121 -8.26 -2.75 -6.95
N SER A 122 -8.88 -1.69 -7.47
CA SER A 122 -10.24 -1.30 -7.12
C SER A 122 -11.25 -2.39 -7.49
N ALA A 123 -11.14 -2.94 -8.70
CA ALA A 123 -11.97 -4.06 -9.15
C ALA A 123 -11.77 -5.32 -8.29
N ILE A 124 -10.52 -5.64 -7.92
CA ILE A 124 -10.19 -6.76 -7.04
C ILE A 124 -10.77 -6.53 -5.63
N ALA A 125 -10.65 -5.33 -5.08
CA ALA A 125 -11.20 -5.00 -3.78
C ALA A 125 -12.73 -5.23 -3.76
N LEU A 126 -13.42 -4.75 -4.79
CA LEU A 126 -14.86 -4.98 -4.94
C LEU A 126 -15.20 -6.48 -5.07
N GLU A 127 -14.47 -7.22 -5.90
CA GLU A 127 -14.62 -8.68 -6.09
C GLU A 127 -14.49 -9.44 -4.75
N LYS A 128 -13.58 -8.99 -3.87
CA LYS A 128 -13.28 -9.62 -2.59
C LYS A 128 -14.08 -9.06 -1.40
N GLY A 129 -15.04 -8.17 -1.64
CA GLY A 129 -15.83 -7.55 -0.58
C GLY A 129 -15.03 -6.62 0.33
N CYS A 130 -13.90 -6.10 -0.16
CA CYS A 130 -13.06 -5.11 0.50
C CYS A 130 -13.45 -3.69 0.08
N THR A 131 -13.07 -2.69 0.87
CA THR A 131 -13.23 -1.28 0.50
C THR A 131 -11.94 -0.78 -0.17
N PHE A 132 -12.06 -0.14 -1.34
CA PHE A 132 -10.94 0.52 -1.99
C PHE A 132 -10.84 1.98 -1.53
N LEU A 133 -9.63 2.45 -1.25
CA LEU A 133 -9.32 3.83 -0.87
C LEU A 133 -8.37 4.44 -1.89
N ASN A 134 -8.82 5.47 -2.58
CA ASN A 134 -8.05 6.15 -3.62
C ASN A 134 -7.19 7.27 -3.03
N LEU A 135 -5.98 6.96 -2.60
CA LEU A 135 -5.06 7.95 -2.01
C LEU A 135 -4.66 9.09 -2.95
N TRP A 136 -4.93 8.98 -4.25
CA TRP A 136 -4.65 10.06 -5.20
C TRP A 136 -5.50 11.30 -4.93
N GLU A 137 -6.68 11.15 -4.33
CA GLU A 137 -7.54 12.27 -3.93
C GLU A 137 -6.89 13.19 -2.90
N ALA A 138 -5.97 12.65 -2.08
CA ALA A 138 -5.26 13.42 -1.05
C ALA A 138 -3.81 13.75 -1.43
N LEU A 139 -3.19 12.98 -2.33
CA LEU A 139 -1.76 13.03 -2.55
C LEU A 139 -1.35 13.50 -3.95
N ALA A 140 -2.28 13.53 -4.93
CA ALA A 140 -1.98 13.96 -6.29
C ALA A 140 -2.28 15.44 -6.50
N ASP A 141 -1.45 16.09 -7.32
CA ASP A 141 -1.69 17.43 -7.84
C ASP A 141 -2.70 17.41 -9.02
N GLU A 142 -2.96 18.57 -9.61
CA GLU A 142 -3.87 18.73 -10.75
C GLU A 142 -3.43 17.97 -12.01
N ASN A 143 -2.15 17.61 -12.10
CA ASN A 143 -1.59 16.82 -13.18
C ASN A 143 -1.64 15.30 -12.87
N GLY A 144 -2.03 14.90 -11.66
CA GLY A 144 -2.01 13.52 -11.18
C GLY A 144 -0.62 13.04 -10.75
N ASP A 145 0.32 13.95 -10.52
CA ASP A 145 1.63 13.63 -9.97
C ASP A 145 1.61 13.81 -8.44
N LEU A 146 2.50 13.13 -7.71
CA LEU A 146 2.63 13.35 -6.27
C LEU A 146 2.91 14.83 -6.01
N ILE A 147 2.14 15.47 -5.12
CA ILE A 147 2.34 16.86 -4.71
C ILE A 147 3.79 17.07 -4.29
N GLU A 148 4.46 18.09 -4.85
CA GLU A 148 5.90 18.29 -4.70
C GLU A 148 6.30 18.49 -3.23
N GLU A 149 5.51 19.25 -2.47
CA GLU A 149 5.72 19.51 -1.05
C GLU A 149 5.53 18.27 -0.17
N TYR A 150 4.92 17.21 -0.71
CA TYR A 150 4.74 15.93 -0.03
C TYR A 150 5.83 14.92 -0.35
N ALA A 151 6.63 15.18 -1.40
CA ALA A 151 7.62 14.24 -1.92
C ALA A 151 9.00 14.42 -1.28
N GLN A 152 9.62 13.31 -0.87
CA GLN A 152 11.06 13.30 -0.61
C GLN A 152 11.84 13.44 -1.94
N PRO A 153 13.16 13.74 -1.90
CA PRO A 153 13.97 13.91 -3.11
C PRO A 153 14.02 12.71 -4.06
N ASP A 154 13.60 11.54 -3.62
CA ASP A 154 13.48 10.35 -4.47
C ASP A 154 12.17 10.30 -5.27
N GLY A 155 11.21 11.17 -4.96
CA GLY A 155 9.98 11.38 -5.70
C GLY A 155 8.83 10.41 -5.41
N TYR A 156 8.96 9.48 -4.47
CA TYR A 156 7.90 8.52 -4.11
C TYR A 156 7.75 8.24 -2.61
N HIS A 157 8.75 8.52 -1.78
CA HIS A 157 8.56 8.54 -0.34
C HIS A 157 7.95 9.87 0.10
N LEU A 158 7.14 9.83 1.16
CA LEU A 158 6.45 11.02 1.65
C LEU A 158 7.27 11.77 2.70
N LEU A 159 7.14 13.09 2.69
CA LEU A 159 7.48 14.00 3.77
C LEU A 159 6.36 14.01 4.83
N PRO A 160 6.60 14.57 6.03
CA PRO A 160 5.56 14.65 7.09
C PRO A 160 4.22 15.19 6.61
N ALA A 161 4.19 16.28 5.83
CA ALA A 161 2.95 16.84 5.29
C ALA A 161 2.14 15.87 4.43
N GLY A 162 2.82 15.00 3.65
CA GLY A 162 2.15 13.95 2.87
C GLY A 162 1.58 12.85 3.76
N TYR A 163 2.24 12.52 4.87
CA TYR A 163 1.68 11.59 5.86
C TYR A 163 0.47 12.18 6.58
N ASP A 164 0.49 13.45 6.92
CA ASP A 164 -0.63 14.14 7.56
C ASP A 164 -1.85 14.13 6.61
N ALA A 165 -1.67 14.49 5.34
CA ALA A 165 -2.74 14.43 4.33
C ALA A 165 -3.29 13.01 4.15
N TRP A 166 -2.44 11.99 4.18
CA TRP A 166 -2.86 10.59 4.11
C TRP A 166 -3.69 10.19 5.34
N VAL A 167 -3.26 10.54 6.56
CA VAL A 167 -4.00 10.25 7.80
C VAL A 167 -5.36 10.95 7.78
N ASP A 168 -5.42 12.23 7.40
CA ASP A 168 -6.67 12.98 7.29
C ASP A 168 -7.64 12.33 6.29
N TYR A 169 -7.12 11.85 5.16
CA TYR A 169 -7.92 11.10 4.20
C TYR A 169 -8.49 9.82 4.80
N LEU A 170 -7.67 9.01 5.50
CA LEU A 170 -8.15 7.79 6.15
C LEU A 170 -9.23 8.11 7.20
N CYS A 171 -9.05 9.14 8.02
CA CYS A 171 -10.01 9.52 9.06
C CYS A 171 -11.37 9.98 8.50
N THR A 172 -11.41 10.46 7.26
CA THR A 172 -12.65 10.97 6.64
C THR A 172 -13.33 9.95 5.71
N HIS A 173 -12.66 8.85 5.33
CA HIS A 173 -13.15 7.87 4.35
C HIS A 173 -13.32 6.44 4.91
N THR A 174 -13.22 6.24 6.24
CA THR A 174 -13.31 4.89 6.85
C THR A 174 -14.16 4.81 8.12
#